data_9f1473b71ed8a4930840ac735f21a225
#
_entry.id   9f1473b71ed8a4930840ac735f21a225
#
_cell.length_a   1.000
_cell.length_b   1.000
_cell.length_c   1.000
_cell.angle_alpha   90.00
_cell.angle_beta   90.00
_cell.angle_gamma   90.00
#
_symmetry.space_group_name_H-M   'P 1'
#
loop_
_entity.id
_entity.type
_entity.pdbx_description
1 polymer ?
#
loop_
_entity_poly.entity_id
_entity_poly.type
_entity_poly.pdbx_seq_one_letter_code
_entity_poly.pdbx_strand_id
1 'polypeptide(L)'
;MSRTWKRRLVSAGMGLAVVLLAFAAAGCGSSKKSGSSALKSVGDGEGKLSLIAWAGYVEDGSTDPKVDWVTPFEKQTGCQTTVKVAGSSDEMVTLMRTGGYDGVSASGDASLRLVAGKDVSAVNVDLVPNYKDVVPAIKDQPYNTVDGTHYGIPHGRGANLLMWRSDKVMPAPDSWSVVYDSSSPYKGHITAYDRPIYIADAAVYLKAAQPDLKISNPYELDDTQFNAAVDLLKKQRSVAGEYWTDAAKEIQAFTSGSSLLGTTWQYQANTLEASKVAVKATLPKEGSTGWSDTWMISSKAKHPNCMYKWFDYVLAPKVQAQIAEWFGEAPANAKACEFTVAKNHCQIFHATDEAYFDKVAEWETPVADCGDDRGSKCKDYSQWAQAWTEIKG
;
A
#
# COMPACT_ATOMS: atom_id res chain seq x y z
N MET A 1 -57.01 30.13 30.52
CA MET A 1 -56.86 31.08 31.62
C MET A 1 -55.67 31.97 31.31
N SER A 2 -56.01 33.25 31.03
CA SER A 2 -55.16 34.37 30.72
C SER A 2 -54.30 34.84 31.90
N ARG A 3 -53.16 35.44 31.61
CA ARG A 3 -52.82 36.77 32.16
C ARG A 3 -51.57 37.33 31.48
N THR A 4 -51.79 38.34 30.68
CA THR A 4 -50.90 39.40 30.20
C THR A 4 -50.43 40.35 31.33
N TRP A 5 -49.23 40.98 31.24
CA TRP A 5 -48.97 42.37 31.70
C TRP A 5 -47.64 42.88 31.10
N LYS A 6 -47.72 43.76 30.23
CA LYS A 6 -47.53 45.21 29.97
C LYS A 6 -46.24 45.83 30.44
N ARG A 7 -45.57 46.34 29.43
CA ARG A 7 -44.73 47.54 29.21
C ARG A 7 -44.52 48.51 30.39
N ARG A 8 -43.26 49.02 30.47
CA ARG A 8 -43.03 50.47 30.60
C ARG A 8 -41.66 50.86 29.95
N LEU A 9 -41.75 51.85 29.04
CA LEU A 9 -40.70 52.67 28.47
C LEU A 9 -40.37 53.80 29.48
N VAL A 10 -39.09 54.14 29.63
CA VAL A 10 -38.66 55.52 29.98
C VAL A 10 -37.41 55.83 29.19
N SER A 11 -37.48 56.92 28.47
CA SER A 11 -36.44 57.56 27.66
C SER A 11 -35.85 58.74 28.43
N ALA A 12 -34.59 59.06 28.11
CA ALA A 12 -33.85 60.32 28.12
C ALA A 12 -32.43 60.08 28.67
N GLY A 13 -31.35 60.60 28.14
CA GLY A 13 -31.09 61.68 27.25
C GLY A 13 -29.57 61.80 26.97
N MET A 14 -29.24 62.57 26.01
CA MET A 14 -28.05 63.07 25.37
C MET A 14 -26.72 63.12 26.17
N GLY A 15 -25.65 62.77 25.49
CA GLY A 15 -24.28 63.16 25.87
C GLY A 15 -23.28 62.81 24.79
N LEU A 16 -22.95 63.78 23.94
CA LEU A 16 -22.02 63.73 22.82
C LEU A 16 -20.59 63.79 23.30
N ALA A 17 -19.71 62.83 22.95
CA ALA A 17 -18.29 63.04 22.91
C ALA A 17 -17.65 62.12 21.82
N VAL A 18 -17.21 62.79 20.77
CA VAL A 18 -16.43 62.24 19.66
C VAL A 18 -15.00 62.09 20.11
N VAL A 19 -14.45 60.86 20.06
CA VAL A 19 -12.99 60.64 20.02
C VAL A 19 -12.73 59.68 18.91
N LEU A 20 -12.17 60.19 17.81
CA LEU A 20 -11.58 59.45 16.70
C LEU A 20 -10.26 58.83 17.16
N LEU A 21 -10.20 57.53 17.21
CA LEU A 21 -8.93 56.76 17.20
C LEU A 21 -8.98 55.77 16.07
N ALA A 22 -8.24 56.09 15.03
CA ALA A 22 -7.97 55.21 13.91
C ALA A 22 -7.04 54.08 14.39
N PHE A 23 -7.54 52.87 14.45
CA PHE A 23 -6.71 51.66 14.44
C PHE A 23 -6.81 50.98 13.09
N ALA A 24 -5.76 51.13 12.31
CA ALA A 24 -5.51 50.31 11.16
C ALA A 24 -5.11 48.89 11.63
N ALA A 25 -6.06 47.98 11.65
CA ALA A 25 -5.77 46.54 11.80
C ALA A 25 -5.70 45.95 10.41
N ALA A 26 -4.50 45.89 9.86
CA ALA A 26 -4.17 45.03 8.74
C ALA A 26 -4.20 43.57 9.24
N GLY A 27 -5.38 42.95 9.20
CA GLY A 27 -5.56 41.55 9.45
C GLY A 27 -5.33 40.78 8.16
N CYS A 28 -4.08 40.46 7.81
CA CYS A 28 -3.78 39.37 6.89
C CYS A 28 -4.21 38.05 7.54
N GLY A 29 -5.41 37.62 7.26
CA GLY A 29 -5.87 36.28 7.56
C GLY A 29 -5.16 35.30 6.61
N SER A 30 -3.94 34.89 6.95
CA SER A 30 -3.37 33.67 6.36
C SER A 30 -4.18 32.49 6.88
N SER A 31 -5.00 31.94 6.01
CA SER A 31 -5.57 30.61 6.18
C SER A 31 -4.40 29.65 6.34
N LYS A 32 -4.10 29.26 7.57
CA LYS A 32 -3.18 28.17 7.87
C LYS A 32 -3.75 26.93 7.18
N LYS A 33 -3.14 26.52 6.05
CA LYS A 33 -3.25 25.16 5.55
C LYS A 33 -2.77 24.25 6.69
N SER A 34 -3.68 23.59 7.38
CA SER A 34 -3.36 22.59 8.41
C SER A 34 -3.02 21.26 7.75
N GLY A 35 -1.89 21.20 7.05
CA GLY A 35 -1.17 19.97 6.83
C GLY A 35 0.06 20.09 7.72
N SER A 36 0.38 19.04 8.51
CA SER A 36 1.63 19.07 9.27
C SER A 36 2.77 19.15 8.25
N SER A 37 3.57 20.20 8.37
CA SER A 37 4.70 20.41 7.46
C SER A 37 5.78 19.36 7.74
N ALA A 38 6.43 18.86 6.69
CA ALA A 38 7.61 18.01 6.81
C ALA A 38 8.65 18.60 7.77
N LEU A 39 9.43 17.75 8.45
CA LEU A 39 10.54 18.19 9.28
C LEU A 39 11.52 19.02 8.44
N LYS A 40 12.16 20.00 9.09
CA LYS A 40 13.23 20.82 8.50
C LYS A 40 14.63 20.30 8.85
N SER A 41 14.75 19.52 9.90
CA SER A 41 15.99 18.88 10.35
C SER A 41 15.64 17.66 11.22
N VAL A 42 16.48 16.64 11.21
CA VAL A 42 16.38 15.51 12.14
C VAL A 42 17.24 15.83 13.36
N GLY A 43 16.57 15.79 14.53
CA GLY A 43 17.22 15.97 15.84
C GLY A 43 17.58 14.63 16.50
N ASP A 44 17.79 14.69 17.82
CA ASP A 44 17.89 13.49 18.65
C ASP A 44 16.58 12.70 18.60
N GLY A 45 16.67 11.37 18.75
CA GLY A 45 15.48 10.53 18.80
C GLY A 45 14.69 10.78 20.09
N GLU A 46 13.37 10.65 20.01
CA GLU A 46 12.47 10.84 21.16
C GLU A 46 12.43 9.61 22.09
N GLY A 47 13.25 8.60 21.82
CA GLY A 47 13.41 7.41 22.64
C GLY A 47 12.40 6.30 22.38
N LYS A 48 11.40 6.53 21.52
CA LYS A 48 10.39 5.54 21.15
C LYS A 48 10.02 5.63 19.68
N LEU A 49 9.53 4.50 19.11
CA LEU A 49 8.97 4.44 17.78
C LEU A 49 7.85 3.40 17.75
N SER A 50 6.63 3.79 17.38
CA SER A 50 5.48 2.90 17.29
C SER A 50 5.01 2.79 15.84
N LEU A 51 5.09 1.58 15.30
CA LEU A 51 4.84 1.30 13.89
C LEU A 51 3.63 0.40 13.67
N ILE A 52 2.97 0.59 12.54
CA ILE A 52 2.07 -0.39 11.92
C ILE A 52 2.80 -0.95 10.71
N ALA A 53 2.87 -2.26 10.57
CA ALA A 53 3.58 -2.88 9.46
C ALA A 53 2.97 -4.21 9.04
N TRP A 54 3.32 -4.64 7.84
CA TRP A 54 3.10 -6.01 7.42
C TRP A 54 3.97 -6.96 8.24
N ALA A 55 3.54 -8.23 8.33
CA ALA A 55 4.36 -9.28 8.90
C ALA A 55 5.68 -9.39 8.12
N GLY A 56 6.81 -9.48 8.83
CA GLY A 56 8.13 -9.58 8.20
C GLY A 56 8.83 -8.25 7.91
N TYR A 57 8.18 -7.08 8.17
CA TYR A 57 8.76 -5.75 7.88
C TYR A 57 9.52 -5.13 9.05
N VAL A 58 9.34 -5.66 10.26
CA VAL A 58 9.96 -5.13 11.48
C VAL A 58 10.37 -6.31 12.36
N GLU A 59 11.53 -6.91 12.06
CA GLU A 59 12.01 -8.11 12.75
C GLU A 59 13.06 -7.77 13.81
N ASP A 60 12.82 -8.29 15.01
CA ASP A 60 13.63 -8.07 16.22
C ASP A 60 14.30 -9.36 16.74
N GLY A 61 14.34 -10.41 15.92
CA GLY A 61 14.87 -11.72 16.28
C GLY A 61 13.87 -12.64 16.98
N SER A 62 12.63 -12.19 17.26
CA SER A 62 11.63 -13.02 17.91
C SER A 62 11.04 -14.08 16.98
N THR A 63 10.93 -13.78 15.68
CA THR A 63 10.46 -14.73 14.66
C THR A 63 11.55 -15.73 14.27
N ASP A 64 12.76 -15.24 13.98
CA ASP A 64 13.98 -16.02 13.76
C ASP A 64 15.15 -15.28 14.42
N PRO A 65 15.88 -15.89 15.38
CA PRO A 65 17.02 -15.25 16.04
C PRO A 65 18.15 -14.76 15.12
N LYS A 66 18.16 -15.19 13.86
CA LYS A 66 19.11 -14.75 12.84
C LYS A 66 18.66 -13.52 12.05
N VAL A 67 17.42 -13.11 12.25
CA VAL A 67 16.75 -12.04 11.48
C VAL A 67 16.35 -10.93 12.45
N ASP A 68 17.25 -9.96 12.58
CA ASP A 68 17.10 -8.86 13.52
C ASP A 68 17.77 -7.60 12.97
N TRP A 69 16.97 -6.64 12.57
CA TRP A 69 17.43 -5.28 12.24
C TRP A 69 16.89 -4.22 13.19
N VAL A 70 15.93 -4.58 14.05
CA VAL A 70 15.37 -3.68 15.04
C VAL A 70 16.33 -3.43 16.19
N THR A 71 16.89 -4.48 16.81
CA THR A 71 17.84 -4.32 17.93
C THR A 71 19.06 -3.44 17.56
N PRO A 72 19.70 -3.61 16.39
CA PRO A 72 20.77 -2.70 15.96
C PRO A 72 20.29 -1.25 15.77
N PHE A 73 19.09 -1.03 15.21
CA PHE A 73 18.49 0.29 15.09
C PHE A 73 18.30 0.96 16.44
N GLU A 74 17.72 0.25 17.40
CA GLU A 74 17.51 0.74 18.77
C GLU A 74 18.83 1.12 19.47
N LYS A 75 19.84 0.27 19.34
CA LYS A 75 21.19 0.55 19.89
C LYS A 75 21.83 1.77 19.27
N GLN A 76 21.67 1.96 17.96
CA GLN A 76 22.27 3.06 17.22
C GLN A 76 21.56 4.41 17.49
N THR A 77 20.26 4.38 17.67
CA THR A 77 19.42 5.59 17.67
C THR A 77 18.80 5.94 19.02
N GLY A 78 18.73 4.97 19.94
CA GLY A 78 17.98 5.08 21.20
C GLY A 78 16.47 5.00 21.02
N CYS A 79 15.95 4.74 19.81
CA CYS A 79 14.53 4.69 19.50
C CYS A 79 13.98 3.26 19.73
N GLN A 80 13.43 2.98 20.92
CA GLN A 80 12.81 1.70 21.25
C GLN A 80 11.57 1.48 20.39
N THR A 81 11.57 0.40 19.60
CA THR A 81 10.59 0.15 18.55
C THR A 81 9.52 -0.82 19.02
N THR A 82 8.27 -0.50 18.74
CA THR A 82 7.13 -1.41 18.90
C THR A 82 6.37 -1.50 17.59
N VAL A 83 5.90 -2.69 17.26
CA VAL A 83 5.16 -2.92 16.01
C VAL A 83 3.79 -3.53 16.29
N LYS A 84 2.77 -3.00 15.61
CA LYS A 84 1.48 -3.65 15.41
C LYS A 84 1.48 -4.24 14.01
N VAL A 85 1.55 -5.55 13.91
CA VAL A 85 1.36 -6.25 12.65
C VAL A 85 -0.11 -6.13 12.24
N ALA A 86 -0.33 -5.61 11.03
CA ALA A 86 -1.66 -5.50 10.43
C ALA A 86 -1.84 -6.57 9.34
N GLY A 87 -3.07 -7.07 9.23
CA GLY A 87 -3.43 -8.10 8.26
C GLY A 87 -3.97 -7.55 6.94
N SER A 88 -4.18 -6.22 6.83
CA SER A 88 -4.72 -5.60 5.61
C SER A 88 -4.46 -4.10 5.54
N SER A 89 -4.49 -3.54 4.32
CA SER A 89 -4.49 -2.10 4.06
C SER A 89 -5.63 -1.37 4.80
N ASP A 90 -6.82 -1.97 4.88
CA ASP A 90 -7.96 -1.37 5.59
C ASP A 90 -7.74 -1.29 7.10
N GLU A 91 -7.12 -2.32 7.70
CA GLU A 91 -6.72 -2.29 9.10
C GLU A 91 -5.68 -1.19 9.34
N MET A 92 -4.67 -1.06 8.46
CA MET A 92 -3.65 -0.02 8.55
C MET A 92 -4.25 1.39 8.53
N VAL A 93 -5.16 1.67 7.59
CA VAL A 93 -5.87 2.96 7.52
C VAL A 93 -6.67 3.22 8.80
N THR A 94 -7.36 2.20 9.33
CA THR A 94 -8.14 2.32 10.56
C THR A 94 -7.24 2.61 11.76
N LEU A 95 -6.15 1.88 11.92
CA LEU A 95 -5.19 2.05 13.02
C LEU A 95 -4.52 3.42 12.99
N MET A 96 -4.11 3.91 11.79
CA MET A 96 -3.50 5.24 11.65
C MET A 96 -4.42 6.36 12.12
N ARG A 97 -5.73 6.27 11.87
CA ARG A 97 -6.73 7.25 12.30
C ARG A 97 -6.85 7.36 13.82
N THR A 98 -6.49 6.33 14.55
CA THR A 98 -6.46 6.37 16.03
C THR A 98 -5.44 7.36 16.57
N GLY A 99 -4.37 7.66 15.82
CA GLY A 99 -3.27 8.53 16.23
C GLY A 99 -2.36 7.93 17.32
N GLY A 100 -2.41 6.60 17.48
CA GLY A 100 -1.59 5.86 18.44
C GLY A 100 -0.21 5.45 17.92
N TYR A 101 0.07 5.70 16.63
CA TYR A 101 1.27 5.22 15.93
C TYR A 101 2.03 6.37 15.28
N ASP A 102 3.35 6.21 15.14
CA ASP A 102 4.24 7.19 14.50
C ASP A 102 4.36 6.98 13.00
N GLY A 103 4.25 5.74 12.55
CA GLY A 103 4.36 5.41 11.13
C GLY A 103 3.66 4.12 10.73
N VAL A 104 3.57 3.93 9.41
CA VAL A 104 2.94 2.77 8.77
C VAL A 104 3.68 2.38 7.51
N SER A 105 3.77 1.08 7.21
CA SER A 105 4.16 0.57 5.89
C SER A 105 2.91 0.33 5.05
N ALA A 106 2.49 1.31 4.25
CA ALA A 106 1.25 1.26 3.50
C ALA A 106 1.47 0.78 2.07
N SER A 107 0.65 -0.16 1.61
CA SER A 107 0.57 -0.51 0.19
C SER A 107 -0.15 0.58 -0.61
N GLY A 108 0.07 0.64 -1.92
CA GLY A 108 -0.43 1.69 -2.79
C GLY A 108 -1.94 1.88 -2.77
N ASP A 109 -2.70 0.82 -2.51
CA ASP A 109 -4.17 0.87 -2.35
C ASP A 109 -4.63 1.60 -1.07
N ALA A 110 -3.74 1.78 -0.08
CA ALA A 110 -3.99 2.53 1.15
C ALA A 110 -3.40 3.95 1.14
N SER A 111 -2.31 4.17 0.41
CA SER A 111 -1.48 5.39 0.50
C SER A 111 -2.28 6.67 0.24
N LEU A 112 -3.00 6.77 -0.89
CA LEU A 112 -3.79 7.97 -1.20
C LEU A 112 -4.97 8.17 -0.22
N ARG A 113 -5.49 7.09 0.35
CA ARG A 113 -6.55 7.16 1.38
C ARG A 113 -6.02 7.81 2.65
N LEU A 114 -4.78 7.49 3.04
CA LEU A 114 -4.09 8.10 4.19
C LEU A 114 -3.75 9.57 3.91
N VAL A 115 -3.30 9.89 2.70
CA VAL A 115 -3.02 11.28 2.28
C VAL A 115 -4.31 12.10 2.26
N ALA A 116 -5.37 11.62 1.60
CA ALA A 116 -6.66 12.30 1.51
C ALA A 116 -7.32 12.48 2.89
N GLY A 117 -7.17 11.47 3.78
CA GLY A 117 -7.63 11.53 5.16
C GLY A 117 -6.81 12.46 6.06
N LYS A 118 -5.66 12.97 5.58
CA LYS A 118 -4.70 13.73 6.38
C LYS A 118 -4.19 12.94 7.59
N ASP A 119 -4.14 11.64 7.45
CA ASP A 119 -3.67 10.72 8.48
C ASP A 119 -2.13 10.65 8.50
N VAL A 120 -1.49 11.06 7.39
CA VAL A 120 -0.03 11.13 7.22
C VAL A 120 0.43 12.54 6.88
N SER A 121 1.71 12.80 7.13
CA SER A 121 2.38 14.07 6.87
C SER A 121 3.29 13.99 5.65
N ALA A 122 3.57 15.15 5.06
CA ALA A 122 4.62 15.28 4.07
C ALA A 122 5.98 14.85 4.65
N VAL A 123 6.81 14.23 3.83
CA VAL A 123 8.18 13.79 4.15
C VAL A 123 9.18 14.68 3.42
N ASN A 124 10.17 15.19 4.13
CA ASN A 124 11.33 15.84 3.53
C ASN A 124 12.38 14.77 3.23
N VAL A 125 12.44 14.31 2.00
CA VAL A 125 13.34 13.24 1.57
C VAL A 125 14.82 13.65 1.59
N ASP A 126 15.14 14.96 1.58
CA ASP A 126 16.51 15.46 1.74
C ASP A 126 17.09 15.14 3.13
N LEU A 127 16.23 14.86 4.11
CA LEU A 127 16.62 14.42 5.44
C LEU A 127 16.83 12.91 5.57
N VAL A 128 16.73 12.17 4.46
CA VAL A 128 16.90 10.72 4.38
C VAL A 128 18.06 10.41 3.42
N PRO A 129 19.31 10.40 3.89
CA PRO A 129 20.52 10.28 3.05
C PRO A 129 20.49 9.10 2.06
N ASN A 130 19.93 7.95 2.46
CA ASN A 130 19.85 6.77 1.62
C ASN A 130 18.75 6.85 0.53
N TYR A 131 17.84 7.86 0.61
CA TYR A 131 16.79 8.04 -0.39
C TYR A 131 17.34 8.31 -1.81
N LYS A 132 18.52 8.91 -1.91
CA LYS A 132 19.20 9.15 -3.20
C LYS A 132 19.44 7.87 -4.01
N ASP A 133 19.63 6.75 -3.31
CA ASP A 133 19.98 5.44 -3.88
C ASP A 133 18.74 4.57 -4.14
N VAL A 134 17.53 5.08 -3.88
CA VAL A 134 16.27 4.42 -4.23
C VAL A 134 16.15 4.32 -5.76
N VAL A 135 15.68 3.17 -6.22
CA VAL A 135 15.42 2.89 -7.65
C VAL A 135 14.49 3.96 -8.23
N PRO A 136 14.85 4.63 -9.33
CA PRO A 136 14.07 5.72 -9.90
C PRO A 136 12.59 5.36 -10.18
N ALA A 137 12.34 4.13 -10.62
CA ALA A 137 11.03 3.66 -11.00
C ALA A 137 9.98 3.63 -9.86
N ILE A 138 10.41 3.63 -8.59
CA ILE A 138 9.51 3.62 -7.42
C ILE A 138 9.62 4.88 -6.56
N LYS A 139 10.41 5.87 -7.01
CA LYS A 139 10.78 7.04 -6.21
C LYS A 139 9.65 8.05 -6.06
N ASP A 140 9.08 8.49 -7.17
CA ASP A 140 8.13 9.61 -7.27
C ASP A 140 6.81 9.14 -7.90
N GLN A 141 6.29 8.01 -7.38
CA GLN A 141 5.10 7.38 -7.93
C GLN A 141 3.81 7.95 -7.30
N PRO A 142 2.65 7.86 -7.98
CA PRO A 142 1.37 8.38 -7.49
C PRO A 142 1.00 7.87 -6.08
N TYR A 143 1.41 6.67 -5.72
CA TYR A 143 1.12 6.08 -4.40
C TYR A 143 2.02 6.60 -3.27
N ASN A 144 3.10 7.34 -3.56
CA ASN A 144 3.98 7.93 -2.54
C ASN A 144 4.21 9.43 -2.68
N THR A 145 3.85 10.02 -3.82
CA THR A 145 4.08 11.43 -4.13
C THR A 145 2.82 12.04 -4.77
N VAL A 146 2.28 13.09 -4.16
CA VAL A 146 1.07 13.77 -4.62
C VAL A 146 1.39 15.24 -4.84
N ASP A 147 1.11 15.78 -6.03
CA ASP A 147 1.39 17.17 -6.41
C ASP A 147 2.85 17.59 -6.10
N GLY A 148 3.80 16.71 -6.38
CA GLY A 148 5.23 16.92 -6.10
C GLY A 148 5.61 16.90 -4.62
N THR A 149 4.70 16.52 -3.74
CA THR A 149 4.94 16.38 -2.29
C THR A 149 5.12 14.91 -1.95
N HIS A 150 6.26 14.54 -1.39
CA HIS A 150 6.50 13.18 -0.90
C HIS A 150 5.73 12.92 0.39
N TYR A 151 5.05 11.79 0.48
CA TYR A 151 4.36 11.33 1.69
C TYR A 151 4.94 10.04 2.25
N GLY A 152 5.94 9.47 1.60
CA GLY A 152 6.55 8.23 2.07
C GLY A 152 7.85 7.88 1.38
N ILE A 153 8.44 6.80 1.87
CA ILE A 153 9.71 6.22 1.43
C ILE A 153 9.43 4.79 0.96
N PRO A 154 9.81 4.40 -0.27
CA PRO A 154 9.61 3.04 -0.74
C PRO A 154 10.32 2.01 0.15
N HIS A 155 9.66 0.87 0.40
CA HIS A 155 10.21 -0.26 1.15
C HIS A 155 10.90 -1.25 0.21
N GLY A 156 10.18 -1.70 -0.79
CA GLY A 156 10.57 -2.63 -1.83
C GLY A 156 9.44 -2.79 -2.81
N ARG A 157 9.55 -3.72 -3.75
CA ARG A 157 8.47 -4.03 -4.71
C ARG A 157 8.42 -5.50 -5.09
N GLY A 158 7.23 -5.95 -5.51
CA GLY A 158 7.03 -7.30 -6.02
C GLY A 158 5.85 -7.38 -6.98
N ALA A 159 5.86 -8.40 -7.83
CA ALA A 159 4.74 -8.71 -8.71
C ALA A 159 3.80 -9.72 -8.07
N ASN A 160 2.50 -9.63 -8.39
CA ASN A 160 1.58 -10.73 -8.19
C ASN A 160 1.81 -11.75 -9.32
N LEU A 161 1.93 -13.02 -8.96
CA LEU A 161 2.32 -14.07 -9.88
C LEU A 161 1.19 -15.11 -10.03
N LEU A 162 1.21 -15.80 -11.14
CA LEU A 162 0.46 -17.04 -11.32
C LEU A 162 1.30 -18.20 -10.81
N MET A 163 0.86 -18.84 -9.73
CA MET A 163 1.49 -20.03 -9.18
C MET A 163 0.65 -21.28 -9.51
N TRP A 164 1.32 -22.42 -9.69
CA TRP A 164 0.66 -23.71 -9.87
C TRP A 164 1.47 -24.87 -9.29
N ARG A 165 0.77 -25.94 -8.94
CA ARG A 165 1.37 -27.24 -8.63
C ARG A 165 1.92 -27.86 -9.92
N SER A 166 3.23 -27.86 -10.10
CA SER A 166 3.90 -28.34 -11.31
C SER A 166 3.80 -29.86 -11.52
N ASP A 167 3.44 -30.60 -10.47
CA ASP A 167 3.18 -32.04 -10.51
C ASP A 167 1.71 -32.38 -10.82
N LYS A 168 0.80 -31.42 -10.91
CA LYS A 168 -0.64 -31.60 -11.09
C LYS A 168 -1.22 -30.83 -12.27
N VAL A 169 -0.64 -29.67 -12.58
CA VAL A 169 -1.15 -28.75 -13.60
C VAL A 169 -0.27 -28.83 -14.84
N MET A 170 -0.82 -29.37 -15.91
CA MET A 170 -0.13 -29.53 -17.19
C MET A 170 -1.09 -29.21 -18.34
N PRO A 171 -0.62 -28.51 -19.39
CA PRO A 171 0.70 -27.91 -19.55
C PRO A 171 0.91 -26.76 -18.54
N ALA A 172 2.16 -26.31 -18.36
CA ALA A 172 2.49 -25.16 -17.53
C ALA A 172 1.71 -23.93 -18.03
N PRO A 173 0.94 -23.22 -17.16
CA PRO A 173 0.17 -22.06 -17.59
C PRO A 173 1.07 -20.84 -17.78
N ASP A 174 0.74 -20.01 -18.77
CA ASP A 174 1.42 -18.73 -19.05
C ASP A 174 0.46 -17.52 -19.09
N SER A 175 -0.80 -17.74 -18.73
CA SER A 175 -1.88 -16.76 -18.85
C SER A 175 -2.82 -16.82 -17.66
N TRP A 176 -3.30 -15.64 -17.24
CA TRP A 176 -4.37 -15.53 -16.25
C TRP A 176 -5.69 -16.19 -16.66
N SER A 177 -5.87 -16.53 -17.94
CA SER A 177 -7.08 -17.21 -18.41
C SER A 177 -7.41 -18.47 -17.61
N VAL A 178 -6.40 -19.20 -17.12
CA VAL A 178 -6.60 -20.46 -16.36
C VAL A 178 -7.30 -20.27 -15.02
N VAL A 179 -7.23 -19.07 -14.43
CA VAL A 179 -7.90 -18.74 -13.17
C VAL A 179 -9.27 -18.11 -13.37
N TYR A 180 -9.54 -17.57 -14.58
CA TYR A 180 -10.83 -16.93 -14.91
C TYR A 180 -11.76 -17.81 -15.75
N ASP A 181 -11.27 -18.90 -16.32
CA ASP A 181 -12.08 -19.79 -17.15
C ASP A 181 -13.10 -20.56 -16.30
N SER A 182 -14.38 -20.29 -16.53
CA SER A 182 -15.48 -20.97 -15.83
C SER A 182 -15.59 -22.46 -16.14
N SER A 183 -14.95 -22.92 -17.22
CA SER A 183 -14.85 -24.33 -17.63
C SER A 183 -13.55 -25.00 -17.16
N SER A 184 -12.76 -24.34 -16.34
CA SER A 184 -11.47 -24.83 -15.86
C SER A 184 -11.57 -26.25 -15.29
N PRO A 185 -10.69 -27.18 -15.70
CA PRO A 185 -10.63 -28.52 -15.12
C PRO A 185 -10.17 -28.51 -13.65
N TYR A 186 -9.68 -27.35 -13.17
CA TYR A 186 -9.22 -27.13 -11.79
C TYR A 186 -10.27 -26.48 -10.91
N LYS A 187 -11.54 -26.52 -11.32
CA LYS A 187 -12.65 -25.98 -10.54
C LYS A 187 -12.63 -26.48 -9.09
N GLY A 188 -12.75 -25.55 -8.13
CA GLY A 188 -12.66 -25.82 -6.70
C GLY A 188 -11.23 -25.93 -6.15
N HIS A 189 -10.20 -25.77 -7.02
CA HIS A 189 -8.79 -25.80 -6.67
C HIS A 189 -8.04 -24.55 -7.12
N ILE A 190 -8.77 -23.49 -7.47
CA ILE A 190 -8.21 -22.19 -7.85
C ILE A 190 -8.24 -21.29 -6.64
N THR A 191 -7.13 -20.62 -6.34
CA THR A 191 -7.03 -19.64 -5.26
C THR A 191 -6.91 -18.22 -5.80
N ALA A 192 -7.49 -17.27 -5.09
CA ALA A 192 -7.49 -15.85 -5.43
C ALA A 192 -7.25 -14.97 -4.20
N TYR A 193 -6.67 -13.79 -4.40
CA TYR A 193 -6.43 -12.84 -3.33
C TYR A 193 -7.74 -12.21 -2.82
N ASP A 194 -7.96 -12.23 -1.50
CA ASP A 194 -9.22 -11.79 -0.87
C ASP A 194 -9.18 -10.32 -0.49
N ARG A 195 -9.10 -9.43 -1.48
CA ARG A 195 -9.14 -7.97 -1.26
C ARG A 195 -9.81 -7.24 -2.43
N PRO A 196 -10.43 -6.07 -2.21
CA PRO A 196 -11.03 -5.27 -3.29
C PRO A 196 -10.06 -4.96 -4.42
N ILE A 197 -8.77 -4.78 -4.11
CA ILE A 197 -7.73 -4.47 -5.09
C ILE A 197 -7.58 -5.57 -6.17
N TYR A 198 -8.02 -6.80 -5.88
CA TYR A 198 -8.01 -7.89 -6.85
C TYR A 198 -8.89 -7.64 -8.09
N ILE A 199 -9.77 -6.64 -8.05
CA ILE A 199 -10.51 -6.18 -9.24
C ILE A 199 -9.53 -5.66 -10.32
N ALA A 200 -8.40 -5.09 -9.91
CA ALA A 200 -7.37 -4.65 -10.84
C ALA A 200 -6.68 -5.82 -11.56
N ASP A 201 -6.52 -6.98 -10.91
CA ASP A 201 -5.97 -8.19 -11.55
C ASP A 201 -6.88 -8.66 -12.69
N ALA A 202 -8.20 -8.63 -12.48
CA ALA A 202 -9.17 -8.89 -13.54
C ALA A 202 -9.09 -7.84 -14.66
N ALA A 203 -8.89 -6.57 -14.33
CA ALA A 203 -8.74 -5.50 -15.31
C ALA A 203 -7.46 -5.65 -16.15
N VAL A 204 -6.33 -6.07 -15.56
CA VAL A 204 -5.09 -6.38 -16.29
C VAL A 204 -5.33 -7.52 -17.30
N TYR A 205 -5.99 -8.58 -16.89
CA TYR A 205 -6.36 -9.65 -17.82
C TYR A 205 -7.28 -9.15 -18.94
N LEU A 206 -8.32 -8.38 -18.60
CA LEU A 206 -9.28 -7.86 -19.58
C LEU A 206 -8.65 -6.87 -20.56
N LYS A 207 -7.66 -6.08 -20.13
CA LYS A 207 -6.90 -5.19 -21.01
C LYS A 207 -6.31 -5.93 -22.21
N ALA A 208 -5.82 -7.15 -22.00
CA ALA A 208 -5.28 -8.00 -23.06
C ALA A 208 -6.36 -8.84 -23.77
N ALA A 209 -7.31 -9.39 -23.02
CA ALA A 209 -8.32 -10.32 -23.55
C ALA A 209 -9.49 -9.60 -24.26
N GLN A 210 -9.78 -8.36 -23.90
CA GLN A 210 -10.87 -7.55 -24.44
C GLN A 210 -10.38 -6.09 -24.73
N PRO A 211 -9.52 -5.88 -25.74
CA PRO A 211 -8.89 -4.58 -26.01
C PRO A 211 -9.92 -3.48 -26.33
N ASP A 212 -11.12 -3.81 -26.77
CA ASP A 212 -12.20 -2.85 -27.01
C ASP A 212 -12.66 -2.12 -25.73
N LEU A 213 -12.37 -2.66 -24.57
CA LEU A 213 -12.61 -1.98 -23.27
C LEU A 213 -11.67 -0.79 -23.08
N LYS A 214 -10.54 -0.70 -23.81
CA LYS A 214 -9.59 0.42 -23.76
C LYS A 214 -9.08 0.72 -22.34
N ILE A 215 -8.84 -0.31 -21.52
CA ILE A 215 -8.30 -0.15 -20.18
C ILE A 215 -6.85 0.32 -20.31
N SER A 216 -6.56 1.55 -19.90
CA SER A 216 -5.20 2.11 -19.84
C SER A 216 -4.53 1.80 -18.50
N ASN A 217 -5.18 2.22 -17.40
CA ASN A 217 -4.77 2.00 -16.02
C ASN A 217 -5.79 1.06 -15.33
N PRO A 218 -5.38 -0.07 -14.73
CA PRO A 218 -6.30 -1.02 -14.09
C PRO A 218 -6.95 -0.49 -12.80
N TYR A 219 -6.51 0.65 -12.29
CA TYR A 219 -7.06 1.33 -11.10
C TYR A 219 -8.03 2.47 -11.43
N GLU A 220 -8.06 2.92 -12.68
CA GLU A 220 -8.87 4.03 -13.18
C GLU A 220 -9.98 3.50 -14.09
N LEU A 221 -10.90 2.71 -13.53
CA LEU A 221 -11.95 2.03 -14.29
C LEU A 221 -13.25 2.84 -14.28
N ASP A 222 -13.76 3.20 -15.47
CA ASP A 222 -15.10 3.72 -15.61
C ASP A 222 -16.17 2.62 -15.43
N ASP A 223 -17.46 3.00 -15.52
CA ASP A 223 -18.58 2.07 -15.32
C ASP A 223 -18.48 0.81 -16.18
N THR A 224 -18.14 0.96 -17.46
CA THR A 224 -18.07 -0.16 -18.43
C THR A 224 -16.93 -1.10 -18.10
N GLN A 225 -15.75 -0.55 -17.87
CA GLN A 225 -14.53 -1.28 -17.55
C GLN A 225 -14.64 -1.99 -16.20
N PHE A 226 -15.14 -1.26 -15.19
CA PHE A 226 -15.34 -1.78 -13.85
C PHE A 226 -16.34 -2.93 -13.81
N ASN A 227 -17.51 -2.76 -14.44
CA ASN A 227 -18.53 -3.81 -14.50
C ASN A 227 -18.02 -5.04 -15.21
N ALA A 228 -17.23 -4.90 -16.29
CA ALA A 228 -16.59 -6.03 -16.97
C ALA A 228 -15.66 -6.82 -16.04
N ALA A 229 -14.83 -6.13 -15.24
CA ALA A 229 -13.94 -6.76 -14.26
C ALA A 229 -14.74 -7.46 -13.14
N VAL A 230 -15.77 -6.81 -12.59
CA VAL A 230 -16.65 -7.38 -11.57
C VAL A 230 -17.38 -8.62 -12.08
N ASP A 231 -17.92 -8.58 -13.31
CA ASP A 231 -18.60 -9.72 -13.92
C ASP A 231 -17.66 -10.91 -14.16
N LEU A 232 -16.41 -10.63 -14.55
CA LEU A 232 -15.39 -11.67 -14.68
C LEU A 232 -15.12 -12.36 -13.34
N LEU A 233 -14.98 -11.58 -12.25
CA LEU A 233 -14.75 -12.11 -10.91
C LEU A 233 -15.96 -12.85 -10.34
N LYS A 234 -17.19 -12.38 -10.61
CA LYS A 234 -18.41 -13.12 -10.27
C LYS A 234 -18.46 -14.48 -10.97
N LYS A 235 -17.99 -14.57 -12.23
CA LYS A 235 -17.85 -15.86 -12.95
C LYS A 235 -16.73 -16.71 -12.33
N GLN A 236 -15.56 -16.12 -12.03
CA GLN A 236 -14.45 -16.82 -11.37
C GLN A 236 -14.87 -17.46 -10.04
N ARG A 237 -15.73 -16.80 -9.26
CA ARG A 237 -16.25 -17.35 -8.01
C ARG A 237 -16.82 -18.76 -8.15
N SER A 238 -17.43 -19.07 -9.28
CA SER A 238 -18.00 -20.40 -9.53
C SER A 238 -16.95 -21.51 -9.64
N VAL A 239 -15.68 -21.16 -9.86
CA VAL A 239 -14.55 -22.09 -10.01
C VAL A 239 -13.49 -21.91 -8.94
N ALA A 240 -13.44 -20.76 -8.24
CA ALA A 240 -12.54 -20.55 -7.13
C ALA A 240 -12.86 -21.51 -5.97
N GLY A 241 -11.84 -22.15 -5.44
CA GLY A 241 -11.93 -23.03 -4.26
C GLY A 241 -11.65 -22.30 -2.98
N GLU A 242 -10.77 -21.30 -3.04
CA GLU A 242 -10.33 -20.55 -1.88
C GLU A 242 -10.00 -19.10 -2.20
N TYR A 243 -10.31 -18.24 -1.23
CA TYR A 243 -9.85 -16.86 -1.19
C TYR A 243 -8.89 -16.69 -0.01
N TRP A 244 -7.64 -16.35 -0.29
CA TRP A 244 -6.64 -16.18 0.76
C TRP A 244 -6.50 -14.72 1.19
N THR A 245 -6.38 -14.52 2.50
CA THR A 245 -6.27 -13.21 3.13
C THR A 245 -4.84 -12.88 3.57
N ASP A 246 -4.02 -13.92 3.77
CA ASP A 246 -2.65 -13.85 4.21
C ASP A 246 -1.83 -15.00 3.59
N ALA A 247 -0.51 -14.81 3.55
CA ALA A 247 0.40 -15.75 2.91
C ALA A 247 0.37 -17.17 3.52
N ALA A 248 0.19 -17.28 4.85
CA ALA A 248 0.21 -18.58 5.53
C ALA A 248 -0.98 -19.44 5.10
N LYS A 249 -2.13 -18.82 4.90
CA LYS A 249 -3.34 -19.50 4.41
C LYS A 249 -3.14 -20.10 3.02
N GLU A 250 -2.56 -19.32 2.10
CA GLU A 250 -2.26 -19.81 0.75
C GLU A 250 -1.22 -20.93 0.76
N ILE A 251 -0.11 -20.76 1.52
CA ILE A 251 0.92 -21.79 1.69
C ILE A 251 0.29 -23.10 2.19
N GLN A 252 -0.60 -23.03 3.17
CA GLN A 252 -1.31 -24.20 3.67
C GLN A 252 -2.19 -24.87 2.60
N ALA A 253 -2.91 -24.07 1.79
CA ALA A 253 -3.78 -24.58 0.73
C ALA A 253 -2.99 -25.33 -0.36
N PHE A 254 -1.83 -24.79 -0.77
CA PHE A 254 -0.95 -25.48 -1.72
C PHE A 254 -0.25 -26.71 -1.13
N THR A 255 0.15 -26.63 0.15
CA THR A 255 0.78 -27.76 0.85
C THR A 255 -0.18 -28.95 0.99
N SER A 256 -1.44 -28.69 1.33
CA SER A 256 -2.48 -29.72 1.47
C SER A 256 -2.97 -30.25 0.11
N GLY A 257 -2.76 -29.47 -0.97
CA GLY A 257 -3.30 -29.78 -2.31
C GLY A 257 -4.77 -29.37 -2.47
N SER A 258 -5.35 -28.62 -1.54
CA SER A 258 -6.69 -28.03 -1.73
C SER A 258 -6.68 -26.97 -2.82
N SER A 259 -5.56 -26.25 -3.01
CA SER A 259 -5.32 -25.36 -4.15
C SER A 259 -4.24 -25.92 -5.07
N LEU A 260 -4.46 -25.80 -6.37
CA LEU A 260 -3.56 -26.27 -7.43
C LEU A 260 -2.97 -25.14 -8.27
N LEU A 261 -3.67 -24.02 -8.40
CA LEU A 261 -3.19 -22.84 -9.11
C LEU A 261 -3.92 -21.57 -8.62
N GLY A 262 -3.31 -20.43 -8.85
CA GLY A 262 -3.91 -19.13 -8.48
C GLY A 262 -2.91 -18.01 -8.36
N THR A 263 -3.35 -16.88 -7.78
CA THR A 263 -2.51 -15.73 -7.54
C THR A 263 -1.64 -15.94 -6.32
N THR A 264 -0.41 -15.46 -6.36
CA THR A 264 0.56 -15.56 -5.26
C THR A 264 1.55 -14.39 -5.27
N TRP A 265 2.32 -14.26 -4.21
CA TRP A 265 3.56 -13.49 -4.20
C TRP A 265 4.76 -14.43 -4.30
N GLN A 266 5.92 -13.91 -4.68
CA GLN A 266 7.15 -14.69 -4.78
C GLN A 266 7.53 -15.36 -3.44
N TYR A 267 7.22 -14.69 -2.32
CA TYR A 267 7.44 -15.22 -0.97
C TYR A 267 6.80 -16.59 -0.74
N GLN A 268 5.51 -16.76 -1.10
CA GLN A 268 4.82 -18.04 -0.94
C GLN A 268 5.40 -19.12 -1.84
N ALA A 269 5.71 -18.77 -3.10
CA ALA A 269 6.34 -19.71 -4.04
C ALA A 269 7.69 -20.20 -3.49
N ASN A 270 8.55 -19.32 -3.01
CA ASN A 270 9.84 -19.66 -2.43
C ASN A 270 9.70 -20.53 -1.17
N THR A 271 8.75 -20.18 -0.29
CA THR A 271 8.48 -20.93 0.94
C THR A 271 8.02 -22.36 0.66
N LEU A 272 7.13 -22.53 -0.33
CA LEU A 272 6.64 -23.83 -0.78
C LEU A 272 7.76 -24.65 -1.43
N GLU A 273 8.57 -24.04 -2.30
CA GLU A 273 9.73 -24.72 -2.92
C GLU A 273 10.75 -25.17 -1.87
N ALA A 274 11.06 -24.32 -0.89
CA ALA A 274 11.94 -24.67 0.24
C ALA A 274 11.40 -25.85 1.06
N SER A 275 10.07 -25.94 1.18
CA SER A 275 9.34 -27.04 1.82
C SER A 275 9.16 -28.26 0.90
N LYS A 276 9.78 -28.25 -0.30
CA LYS A 276 9.72 -29.31 -1.30
C LYS A 276 8.30 -29.61 -1.85
N VAL A 277 7.44 -28.62 -1.78
CA VAL A 277 6.16 -28.68 -2.52
C VAL A 277 6.44 -28.33 -3.98
N ALA A 278 5.98 -29.16 -4.89
CA ALA A 278 6.24 -28.99 -6.32
C ALA A 278 5.38 -27.85 -6.89
N VAL A 279 5.82 -26.62 -6.71
CA VAL A 279 5.20 -25.42 -7.28
C VAL A 279 6.11 -24.77 -8.31
N LYS A 280 5.53 -23.97 -9.19
CA LYS A 280 6.18 -22.99 -10.06
C LYS A 280 5.33 -21.72 -10.07
N ALA A 281 5.97 -20.60 -10.29
CA ALA A 281 5.32 -19.30 -10.45
C ALA A 281 5.87 -18.58 -11.68
N THR A 282 5.06 -17.75 -12.29
CA THR A 282 5.44 -16.93 -13.45
C THR A 282 4.68 -15.61 -13.45
N LEU A 283 5.28 -14.57 -14.07
CA LEU A 283 4.56 -13.41 -14.52
C LEU A 283 3.82 -13.77 -15.80
N PRO A 284 2.47 -13.74 -15.84
CA PRO A 284 1.71 -14.11 -17.04
C PRO A 284 1.97 -13.16 -18.20
N LYS A 285 1.70 -13.62 -19.41
CA LYS A 285 1.93 -12.87 -20.66
C LYS A 285 1.14 -11.57 -20.75
N GLU A 286 0.00 -11.48 -20.10
CA GLU A 286 -0.82 -10.26 -20.00
C GLU A 286 -0.21 -9.22 -19.07
N GLY A 287 0.86 -9.55 -18.34
CA GLY A 287 1.34 -8.78 -17.22
C GLY A 287 0.56 -9.09 -15.94
N SER A 288 0.77 -8.29 -14.91
CA SER A 288 0.13 -8.48 -13.61
C SER A 288 -0.04 -7.16 -12.88
N THR A 289 -0.74 -7.19 -11.77
CA THR A 289 -0.59 -6.18 -10.73
C THR A 289 0.63 -6.50 -9.87
N GLY A 290 1.05 -5.54 -9.06
CA GLY A 290 2.15 -5.71 -8.12
C GLY A 290 2.05 -4.68 -6.99
N TRP A 291 3.00 -4.68 -6.11
CA TRP A 291 3.01 -3.80 -4.96
C TRP A 291 4.39 -3.15 -4.77
N SER A 292 4.34 -1.92 -4.30
CA SER A 292 5.50 -1.20 -3.78
C SER A 292 5.05 -0.50 -2.50
N ASP A 293 5.42 -1.06 -1.37
CA ASP A 293 4.96 -0.53 -0.09
C ASP A 293 5.77 0.70 0.31
N THR A 294 5.14 1.57 1.07
CA THR A 294 5.66 2.88 1.40
C THR A 294 5.63 3.11 2.91
N TRP A 295 6.77 3.39 3.52
CA TRP A 295 6.83 3.88 4.88
C TRP A 295 6.36 5.33 4.95
N MET A 296 5.29 5.58 5.69
CA MET A 296 4.66 6.89 5.85
C MET A 296 4.68 7.32 7.32
N ILE A 297 4.81 8.63 7.56
CA ILE A 297 4.79 9.19 8.92
C ILE A 297 3.39 9.70 9.27
N SER A 298 2.90 9.35 10.46
CA SER A 298 1.61 9.84 10.98
C SER A 298 1.60 11.37 11.08
N SER A 299 0.47 11.98 10.71
CA SER A 299 0.24 13.41 10.99
C SER A 299 0.16 13.74 12.48
N LYS A 300 0.03 12.72 13.32
CA LYS A 300 -0.04 12.77 14.79
C LYS A 300 1.19 12.12 15.46
N ALA A 301 2.26 11.86 14.67
CA ALA A 301 3.48 11.23 15.18
C ALA A 301 4.02 11.97 16.41
N LYS A 302 4.28 11.23 17.47
CA LYS A 302 4.88 11.75 18.71
C LYS A 302 6.41 11.68 18.66
N HIS A 303 6.94 10.84 17.78
CA HIS A 303 8.36 10.54 17.67
C HIS A 303 8.87 10.73 16.22
N PRO A 304 8.70 11.94 15.64
CA PRO A 304 9.02 12.17 14.24
C PRO A 304 10.51 12.03 13.91
N ASN A 305 11.43 12.37 14.84
CA ASN A 305 12.87 12.17 14.59
C ASN A 305 13.22 10.67 14.55
N CYS A 306 12.65 9.85 15.44
CA CYS A 306 12.82 8.41 15.39
C CYS A 306 12.26 7.81 14.07
N MET A 307 11.14 8.36 13.55
CA MET A 307 10.58 7.91 12.28
C MET A 307 11.50 8.26 11.09
N TYR A 308 12.10 9.46 11.06
CA TYR A 308 13.07 9.81 10.01
C TYR A 308 14.36 8.98 10.10
N LYS A 309 14.82 8.67 11.33
CA LYS A 309 15.95 7.73 11.52
C LYS A 309 15.60 6.33 11.02
N TRP A 310 14.35 5.87 11.21
CA TRP A 310 13.85 4.61 10.67
C TRP A 310 13.86 4.62 9.15
N PHE A 311 13.35 5.67 8.51
CA PHE A 311 13.36 5.83 7.06
C PHE A 311 14.75 5.65 6.46
N ASP A 312 15.75 6.34 7.01
CA ASP A 312 17.12 6.25 6.51
C ASP A 312 17.73 4.88 6.78
N TYR A 313 17.44 4.32 7.95
CA TYR A 313 17.98 3.04 8.38
C TYR A 313 17.50 1.86 7.52
N VAL A 314 16.20 1.79 7.25
CA VAL A 314 15.64 0.69 6.42
C VAL A 314 16.05 0.79 4.95
N LEU A 315 16.44 1.97 4.48
CA LEU A 315 17.01 2.16 3.15
C LEU A 315 18.53 1.93 3.09
N ALA A 316 19.20 1.76 4.23
CA ALA A 316 20.65 1.47 4.21
C ALA A 316 20.92 0.13 3.52
N PRO A 317 21.90 0.04 2.57
CA PRO A 317 22.07 -1.13 1.70
C PRO A 317 22.13 -2.48 2.42
N LYS A 318 22.85 -2.54 3.55
CA LYS A 318 22.98 -3.80 4.32
C LYS A 318 21.68 -4.21 5.02
N VAL A 319 20.94 -3.24 5.55
CA VAL A 319 19.65 -3.48 6.22
C VAL A 319 18.60 -3.87 5.18
N GLN A 320 18.57 -3.12 4.09
CA GLN A 320 17.65 -3.41 2.98
C GLN A 320 17.91 -4.81 2.38
N ALA A 321 19.15 -5.27 2.32
CA ALA A 321 19.46 -6.62 1.87
C ALA A 321 18.85 -7.69 2.80
N GLN A 322 18.96 -7.51 4.13
CA GLN A 322 18.33 -8.43 5.09
C GLN A 322 16.81 -8.44 4.95
N ILE A 323 16.20 -7.25 4.84
CA ILE A 323 14.76 -7.09 4.66
C ILE A 323 14.29 -7.79 3.39
N ALA A 324 14.93 -7.48 2.27
CA ALA A 324 14.56 -8.03 0.97
C ALA A 324 14.71 -9.56 0.91
N GLU A 325 15.75 -10.11 1.50
CA GLU A 325 15.96 -11.57 1.55
C GLU A 325 14.96 -12.26 2.48
N TRP A 326 14.65 -11.65 3.61
CA TRP A 326 13.69 -12.19 4.57
C TRP A 326 12.27 -12.21 4.00
N PHE A 327 11.82 -11.07 3.47
CA PHE A 327 10.48 -10.95 2.94
C PHE A 327 10.32 -11.60 1.55
N GLY A 328 11.38 -11.61 0.75
CA GLY A 328 11.34 -12.11 -0.63
C GLY A 328 10.79 -11.05 -1.59
N GLU A 329 11.56 -9.98 -1.79
CA GLU A 329 11.20 -8.85 -2.63
C GLU A 329 12.39 -8.24 -3.38
N ALA A 330 12.09 -7.40 -4.37
CA ALA A 330 13.08 -6.52 -4.97
C ALA A 330 13.33 -5.34 -4.02
N PRO A 331 14.57 -5.10 -3.55
CA PRO A 331 14.86 -4.00 -2.64
C PRO A 331 14.64 -2.64 -3.28
N ALA A 332 14.17 -1.66 -2.50
CA ALA A 332 14.04 -0.28 -2.98
C ALA A 332 15.40 0.36 -3.27
N ASN A 333 16.46 -0.02 -2.56
CA ASN A 333 17.82 0.44 -2.80
C ASN A 333 18.61 -0.63 -3.55
N ALA A 334 18.88 -0.41 -4.85
CA ALA A 334 19.60 -1.38 -5.70
C ALA A 334 20.99 -1.76 -5.18
N LYS A 335 21.64 -0.90 -4.38
CA LYS A 335 22.93 -1.22 -3.74
C LYS A 335 22.83 -2.36 -2.71
N ALA A 336 21.63 -2.69 -2.24
CA ALA A 336 21.38 -3.84 -1.38
C ALA A 336 21.83 -5.16 -2.02
N CYS A 337 21.77 -5.25 -3.35
CA CYS A 337 22.19 -6.44 -4.11
C CYS A 337 23.65 -6.86 -3.86
N GLU A 338 24.52 -5.93 -3.48
CA GLU A 338 25.92 -6.23 -3.14
C GLU A 338 26.06 -6.97 -1.80
N PHE A 339 25.04 -6.82 -0.92
CA PHE A 339 25.06 -7.31 0.46
C PHE A 339 24.18 -8.54 0.69
N THR A 340 23.40 -8.98 -0.31
CA THR A 340 22.59 -10.18 -0.18
C THR A 340 23.46 -11.43 0.02
N VAL A 341 23.04 -12.32 0.91
CA VAL A 341 23.66 -13.61 1.17
C VAL A 341 23.46 -14.53 -0.03
N ALA A 342 22.22 -14.63 -0.51
CA ALA A 342 21.89 -15.31 -1.75
C ALA A 342 22.31 -14.44 -2.95
N LYS A 343 23.40 -14.82 -3.62
CA LYS A 343 23.99 -14.01 -4.71
C LYS A 343 23.10 -13.81 -5.92
N ASN A 344 22.09 -14.64 -6.09
CA ASN A 344 21.08 -14.53 -7.14
C ASN A 344 19.76 -13.90 -6.68
N HIS A 345 19.68 -13.37 -5.46
CA HIS A 345 18.46 -12.76 -4.92
C HIS A 345 17.90 -11.69 -5.86
N CYS A 346 18.69 -10.68 -6.18
CA CYS A 346 18.26 -9.60 -7.05
C CYS A 346 17.91 -10.04 -8.48
N GLN A 347 18.46 -11.15 -8.94
CA GLN A 347 18.06 -11.75 -10.22
C GLN A 347 16.69 -12.42 -10.11
N ILE A 348 16.45 -13.20 -9.04
CA ILE A 348 15.16 -13.90 -8.80
C ILE A 348 14.01 -12.89 -8.65
N PHE A 349 14.28 -11.79 -7.94
CA PHE A 349 13.27 -10.74 -7.68
C PHE A 349 13.30 -9.60 -8.69
N HIS A 350 14.06 -9.71 -9.79
CA HIS A 350 14.13 -8.72 -10.87
C HIS A 350 14.47 -7.30 -10.41
N ALA A 351 15.28 -7.15 -9.35
CA ALA A 351 15.51 -5.86 -8.68
C ALA A 351 16.03 -4.75 -9.60
N THR A 352 16.75 -5.09 -10.67
CA THR A 352 17.32 -4.16 -11.67
C THR A 352 16.76 -4.38 -13.08
N ASP A 353 15.69 -5.14 -13.20
CA ASP A 353 15.06 -5.49 -14.49
C ASP A 353 13.78 -4.66 -14.69
N GLU A 354 13.94 -3.43 -15.16
CA GLU A 354 12.79 -2.55 -15.40
C GLU A 354 11.85 -3.11 -16.49
N ALA A 355 12.38 -3.84 -17.49
CA ALA A 355 11.54 -4.46 -18.52
C ALA A 355 10.59 -5.55 -17.97
N TYR A 356 10.95 -6.15 -16.84
CA TYR A 356 10.03 -7.02 -16.09
C TYR A 356 8.93 -6.19 -15.42
N PHE A 357 9.28 -5.12 -14.72
CA PHE A 357 8.34 -4.27 -14.00
C PHE A 357 7.48 -3.40 -14.91
N ASP A 358 7.89 -3.12 -16.16
CA ASP A 358 7.02 -2.48 -17.18
C ASP A 358 5.73 -3.28 -17.46
N LYS A 359 5.70 -4.57 -17.09
CA LYS A 359 4.52 -5.43 -17.21
C LYS A 359 3.73 -5.53 -15.90
N VAL A 360 4.14 -4.81 -14.87
CA VAL A 360 3.53 -4.85 -13.54
C VAL A 360 2.89 -3.52 -13.25
N ALA A 361 1.57 -3.51 -13.07
CA ALA A 361 0.84 -2.34 -12.59
C ALA A 361 0.90 -2.34 -11.06
N GLU A 362 1.77 -1.51 -10.49
CA GLU A 362 1.89 -1.40 -9.03
C GLU A 362 0.60 -0.85 -8.41
N TRP A 363 0.21 -1.37 -7.25
CA TRP A 363 -1.05 -1.01 -6.61
C TRP A 363 -1.16 0.49 -6.35
N GLU A 364 -2.30 1.03 -6.78
CA GLU A 364 -2.72 2.40 -6.52
C GLU A 364 -4.10 2.41 -5.87
N THR A 365 -4.39 3.46 -5.12
CA THR A 365 -5.74 3.64 -4.57
C THR A 365 -6.68 4.06 -5.70
N PRO A 366 -7.72 3.27 -6.01
CA PRO A 366 -8.75 3.70 -6.96
C PRO A 366 -9.44 5.00 -6.51
N VAL A 367 -9.50 5.97 -7.40
CA VAL A 367 -10.11 7.29 -7.15
C VAL A 367 -11.14 7.61 -8.22
N ALA A 368 -12.08 8.52 -7.92
CA ALA A 368 -13.15 8.90 -8.85
C ALA A 368 -12.63 9.65 -10.09
N ASP A 369 -11.54 10.39 -9.96
CA ASP A 369 -10.89 11.07 -11.08
C ASP A 369 -10.08 10.06 -11.90
N CYS A 370 -10.43 9.93 -13.19
CA CYS A 370 -9.73 9.01 -14.10
C CYS A 370 -8.37 9.53 -14.58
N GLY A 371 -7.95 10.73 -14.20
CA GLY A 371 -6.72 11.34 -14.67
C GLY A 371 -6.68 11.68 -16.18
N ASP A 372 -7.81 11.55 -16.88
CA ASP A 372 -7.94 11.80 -18.32
C ASP A 372 -9.29 12.49 -18.67
N ASP A 373 -9.63 12.56 -19.97
CA ASP A 373 -10.85 13.21 -20.49
C ASP A 373 -12.17 12.61 -19.95
N ARG A 374 -12.12 11.45 -19.31
CA ARG A 374 -13.28 10.84 -18.64
C ARG A 374 -13.67 11.62 -17.37
N GLY A 375 -12.74 12.38 -16.78
CA GLY A 375 -12.96 13.14 -15.55
C GLY A 375 -13.36 12.23 -14.37
N SER A 376 -14.31 12.65 -13.56
CA SER A 376 -14.74 11.92 -12.34
C SER A 376 -15.73 10.78 -12.64
N LYS A 377 -15.46 9.94 -13.63
CA LYS A 377 -16.30 8.78 -13.99
C LYS A 377 -15.74 7.44 -13.49
N CYS A 378 -14.53 7.43 -12.94
CA CYS A 378 -13.94 6.22 -12.43
C CYS A 378 -14.50 5.82 -11.06
N LYS A 379 -14.37 4.55 -10.74
CA LYS A 379 -14.86 3.99 -9.47
C LYS A 379 -13.81 4.18 -8.39
N ASP A 380 -14.20 4.83 -7.30
CA ASP A 380 -13.35 4.99 -6.14
C ASP A 380 -13.25 3.72 -5.28
N TYR A 381 -12.34 3.71 -4.32
CA TYR A 381 -12.09 2.56 -3.46
C TYR A 381 -13.34 2.10 -2.68
N SER A 382 -14.24 3.00 -2.31
CA SER A 382 -15.47 2.63 -1.58
C SER A 382 -16.40 1.80 -2.46
N GLN A 383 -16.49 2.14 -3.74
CA GLN A 383 -17.25 1.38 -4.74
C GLN A 383 -16.59 0.02 -5.04
N TRP A 384 -15.27 -0.03 -5.06
CA TRP A 384 -14.52 -1.28 -5.17
C TRP A 384 -14.76 -2.20 -3.97
N ALA A 385 -14.73 -1.68 -2.75
CA ALA A 385 -15.01 -2.44 -1.54
C ALA A 385 -16.44 -2.98 -1.50
N GLN A 386 -17.41 -2.18 -1.96
CA GLN A 386 -18.79 -2.64 -2.09
C GLN A 386 -18.91 -3.76 -3.13
N ALA A 387 -18.35 -3.58 -4.32
CA ALA A 387 -18.39 -4.60 -5.37
C ALA A 387 -17.68 -5.89 -4.96
N TRP A 388 -16.57 -5.78 -4.21
CA TRP A 388 -15.89 -6.96 -3.67
C TRP A 388 -16.78 -7.78 -2.74
N THR A 389 -17.56 -7.10 -1.89
CA THR A 389 -18.56 -7.78 -1.05
C THR A 389 -19.60 -8.52 -1.89
N GLU A 390 -20.06 -7.92 -2.99
CA GLU A 390 -21.01 -8.57 -3.92
C GLU A 390 -20.38 -9.75 -4.69
N ILE A 391 -19.10 -9.66 -5.07
CA ILE A 391 -18.35 -10.74 -5.71
C ILE A 391 -18.26 -11.94 -4.77
N LYS A 392 -17.98 -11.70 -3.51
CA LYS A 392 -17.85 -12.74 -2.49
C LYS A 392 -19.19 -13.38 -2.10
N GLY A 393 -20.28 -12.60 -2.07
CA GLY A 393 -21.66 -13.00 -1.73
C GLY A 393 -21.93 -13.07 -0.26
#